data_4d8499de3600c5ea2f156ca9e0c8a6b2
#
_entry.id   4d8499de3600c5ea2f156ca9e0c8a6b2
#
_cell.length_a   1.000
_cell.length_b   1.000
_cell.length_c   1.000
_cell.angle_alpha   90.00
_cell.angle_beta   90.00
_cell.angle_gamma   90.00
#
_symmetry.space_group_name_H-M   'P 1'
#
loop_
_entity.id
_entity.type
_entity.pdbx_description
1 polymer ?
#
loop_
_entity_poly.entity_id
_entity_poly.type
_entity_poly.pdbx_seq_one_letter_code
_entity_poly.pdbx_strand_id
1 'polypeptide(L)'
;MENTQNKPNGKFSLHKEVELPIDGLPELVQQYINEIVRVYHCPIEFPTVAVIAAFATAIGKRVKVTDGKYTNPLMLWFINVAPSGSNKTQPVKEVLKPLREINRKNYQVFDAEYRVWKADKDRDESNPPIFNQILVSDTTDEARNKIFQSTSTGIAGHYPEFKGFMDDQERYNKGGYVDKLLRLFDYDDIYINRKGDEKPIVITDAFMCILGDIQPALLAPTFGNPQYMVSGLNTRFLFTMPKIFEFPDREKESMNPCFVESWRSIIRQAYENDYTKVPIIWFSPECDALYDSYFNSLQQKKEKVTSTTGDGYLLSLYSKLQIQTMRFAGIVHLMGLINCTNSYNHYLVSEDEMEYTIRCMEYFEQSAIAVYEQIQGMPTNAPKEMTQADILRLVKEKVGIKNQRAFAEGIGKDPSYISRILK
;
A
#
# COMPACT_ATOMS: atom_id res chain seq x y z
N MET A 1 -37.42 -38.04 20.55
CA MET A 1 -36.00 -38.20 21.00
C MET A 1 -35.18 -37.32 20.09
N GLU A 2 -34.98 -36.10 20.58
CA GLU A 2 -34.30 -35.04 19.81
C GLU A 2 -32.79 -35.12 20.11
N ASN A 3 -32.01 -35.18 19.04
CA ASN A 3 -30.57 -35.19 19.09
C ASN A 3 -30.08 -33.71 19.04
N THR A 4 -29.78 -33.14 20.16
CA THR A 4 -29.10 -31.82 20.30
C THR A 4 -27.61 -32.02 20.03
N GLN A 5 -27.15 -31.62 18.81
CA GLN A 5 -25.74 -31.45 18.52
C GLN A 5 -25.26 -30.10 19.05
N ASN A 6 -24.38 -30.15 20.06
CA ASN A 6 -23.62 -29.00 20.55
C ASN A 6 -22.68 -28.45 19.45
N LYS A 7 -22.97 -27.26 18.94
CA LYS A 7 -22.03 -26.45 18.17
C LYS A 7 -21.08 -25.71 19.14
N PRO A 8 -19.79 -25.65 18.89
CA PRO A 8 -18.89 -24.84 19.70
C PRO A 8 -19.17 -23.34 19.47
N ASN A 9 -19.54 -22.64 20.53
CA ASN A 9 -19.68 -21.18 20.59
C ASN A 9 -18.30 -20.51 20.51
N GLY A 10 -17.79 -20.27 19.31
CA GLY A 10 -16.77 -19.27 19.05
C GLY A 10 -17.47 -17.92 18.90
N LYS A 11 -17.41 -17.07 19.92
CA LYS A 11 -17.79 -15.66 19.81
C LYS A 11 -16.78 -14.97 18.91
N PHE A 12 -17.01 -14.99 17.60
CA PHE A 12 -16.42 -13.99 16.74
C PHE A 12 -17.17 -12.67 16.95
N SER A 13 -16.50 -11.65 17.41
CA SER A 13 -16.99 -10.28 17.45
C SER A 13 -17.35 -9.91 16.00
N LEU A 14 -18.63 -9.67 15.78
CA LEU A 14 -19.15 -9.10 14.53
C LEU A 14 -18.68 -7.64 14.45
N HIS A 15 -17.48 -7.41 13.93
CA HIS A 15 -17.16 -6.10 13.38
C HIS A 15 -18.06 -5.92 12.16
N LYS A 16 -18.84 -4.83 12.15
CA LYS A 16 -19.66 -4.42 11.01
C LYS A 16 -18.72 -4.41 9.79
N GLU A 17 -19.06 -5.17 8.74
CA GLU A 17 -18.25 -5.20 7.53
C GLU A 17 -18.26 -3.80 6.92
N VAL A 18 -17.10 -3.17 6.86
CA VAL A 18 -16.90 -1.87 6.22
C VAL A 18 -16.24 -2.16 4.88
N GLU A 19 -16.91 -1.82 3.80
CA GLU A 19 -16.34 -1.82 2.44
C GLU A 19 -15.60 -0.49 2.23
N LEU A 20 -14.58 -0.49 1.38
CA LEU A 20 -13.89 0.73 1.00
C LEU A 20 -14.84 1.61 0.16
N PRO A 21 -15.27 2.76 0.65
CA PRO A 21 -16.21 3.60 -0.07
C PRO A 21 -15.54 4.28 -1.27
N ILE A 22 -16.32 4.54 -2.33
CA ILE A 22 -15.88 5.33 -3.50
C ILE A 22 -16.79 6.54 -3.75
N ASP A 23 -17.87 6.69 -3.00
CA ASP A 23 -18.93 7.68 -3.19
C ASP A 23 -18.50 9.14 -2.99
N GLY A 24 -17.38 9.40 -2.33
CA GLY A 24 -16.77 10.72 -2.22
C GLY A 24 -15.74 11.05 -3.30
N LEU A 25 -15.48 10.13 -4.24
CA LEU A 25 -14.63 10.41 -5.41
C LEU A 25 -15.47 11.11 -6.51
N PRO A 26 -14.85 11.88 -7.43
CA PRO A 26 -15.57 12.45 -8.57
C PRO A 26 -16.30 11.39 -9.37
N GLU A 27 -17.49 11.71 -9.89
CA GLU A 27 -18.39 10.76 -10.57
C GLU A 27 -17.69 10.00 -11.72
N LEU A 28 -16.92 10.68 -12.55
CA LEU A 28 -16.17 10.03 -13.64
C LEU A 28 -15.15 9.00 -13.12
N VAL A 29 -14.58 9.24 -11.95
CA VAL A 29 -13.64 8.30 -11.30
C VAL A 29 -14.38 7.10 -10.74
N GLN A 30 -15.54 7.31 -10.10
CA GLN A 30 -16.41 6.23 -9.63
C GLN A 30 -16.85 5.34 -10.79
N GLN A 31 -17.29 5.94 -11.91
CA GLN A 31 -17.69 5.22 -13.12
C GLN A 31 -16.54 4.40 -13.71
N TYR A 32 -15.33 4.95 -13.72
CA TYR A 32 -14.14 4.22 -14.18
C TYR A 32 -13.78 3.04 -13.26
N ILE A 33 -13.82 3.23 -11.94
CA ILE A 33 -13.59 2.15 -10.96
C ILE A 33 -14.62 1.04 -11.14
N ASN A 34 -15.91 1.38 -11.21
CA ASN A 34 -17.00 0.42 -11.40
C ASN A 34 -16.86 -0.33 -12.73
N GLU A 35 -16.42 0.32 -13.79
CA GLU A 35 -16.16 -0.31 -15.08
C GLU A 35 -15.02 -1.32 -15.01
N ILE A 36 -13.96 -1.02 -14.26
CA ILE A 36 -12.87 -1.99 -14.01
C ILE A 36 -13.40 -3.19 -13.24
N VAL A 37 -14.17 -2.97 -12.17
CA VAL A 37 -14.78 -4.05 -11.38
C VAL A 37 -15.65 -4.93 -12.26
N ARG A 38 -16.49 -4.34 -13.11
CA ARG A 38 -17.37 -5.05 -14.05
C ARG A 38 -16.59 -5.93 -15.03
N VAL A 39 -15.52 -5.39 -15.64
CA VAL A 39 -14.77 -6.09 -16.70
C VAL A 39 -13.80 -7.12 -16.15
N TYR A 40 -13.18 -6.84 -15.00
CA TYR A 40 -12.14 -7.69 -14.43
C TYR A 40 -12.66 -8.59 -13.29
N HIS A 41 -13.92 -8.45 -12.86
CA HIS A 41 -14.52 -9.19 -11.75
C HIS A 41 -13.57 -9.21 -10.52
N CYS A 42 -13.12 -8.03 -10.12
CA CYS A 42 -12.17 -7.89 -9.04
C CYS A 42 -12.79 -7.11 -7.88
N PRO A 43 -12.31 -7.30 -6.65
CA PRO A 43 -12.66 -6.44 -5.52
C PRO A 43 -12.44 -4.97 -5.84
N ILE A 44 -13.40 -4.12 -5.43
CA ILE A 44 -13.41 -2.68 -5.70
C ILE A 44 -12.19 -1.96 -5.10
N GLU A 45 -11.62 -2.52 -4.05
CA GLU A 45 -10.45 -2.01 -3.36
C GLU A 45 -9.23 -1.88 -4.29
N PHE A 46 -9.00 -2.88 -5.16
CA PHE A 46 -7.81 -2.91 -6.01
C PHE A 46 -7.72 -1.75 -7.00
N PRO A 47 -8.76 -1.47 -7.82
CA PRO A 47 -8.74 -0.30 -8.67
C PRO A 47 -8.79 1.01 -7.86
N THR A 48 -9.48 1.05 -6.71
CA THR A 48 -9.61 2.27 -5.91
C THR A 48 -8.26 2.74 -5.38
N VAL A 49 -7.50 1.89 -4.70
CA VAL A 49 -6.17 2.30 -4.19
C VAL A 49 -5.19 2.59 -5.30
N ALA A 50 -5.31 1.89 -6.45
CA ALA A 50 -4.49 2.18 -7.62
C ALA A 50 -4.80 3.56 -8.23
N VAL A 51 -6.08 3.95 -8.28
CA VAL A 51 -6.54 5.28 -8.72
C VAL A 51 -5.97 6.37 -7.82
N ILE A 52 -6.09 6.23 -6.50
CA ILE A 52 -5.54 7.18 -5.52
C ILE A 52 -4.02 7.32 -5.69
N ALA A 53 -3.30 6.21 -5.78
CA ALA A 53 -1.83 6.22 -5.94
C ALA A 53 -1.39 6.80 -7.29
N ALA A 54 -2.09 6.48 -8.39
CA ALA A 54 -1.79 6.99 -9.72
C ALA A 54 -1.98 8.51 -9.80
N PHE A 55 -3.08 9.01 -9.24
CA PHE A 55 -3.38 10.43 -9.19
C PHE A 55 -2.36 11.19 -8.32
N ALA A 56 -2.09 10.68 -7.11
CA ALA A 56 -1.06 11.24 -6.23
C ALA A 56 0.32 11.30 -6.90
N THR A 57 0.68 10.26 -7.67
CA THR A 57 1.95 10.23 -8.42
C THR A 57 1.97 11.27 -9.54
N ALA A 58 0.86 11.46 -10.24
CA ALA A 58 0.75 12.47 -11.30
C ALA A 58 0.95 13.89 -10.75
N ILE A 59 0.43 14.20 -9.55
CA ILE A 59 0.69 15.46 -8.84
C ILE A 59 2.12 15.48 -8.28
N GLY A 60 2.50 14.42 -7.59
CA GLY A 60 3.81 14.26 -6.97
C GLY A 60 4.09 15.25 -5.85
N LYS A 61 5.35 15.71 -5.76
CA LYS A 61 5.86 16.60 -4.72
C LYS A 61 5.43 18.08 -4.88
N ARG A 62 4.65 18.39 -5.92
CA ARG A 62 4.28 19.77 -6.28
C ARG A 62 3.24 20.41 -5.37
N VAL A 63 2.45 19.59 -4.66
CA VAL A 63 1.42 20.06 -3.72
C VAL A 63 1.58 19.34 -2.39
N LYS A 64 1.36 20.08 -1.31
CA LYS A 64 1.33 19.58 0.06
C LYS A 64 0.00 19.96 0.72
N VAL A 65 -0.39 19.21 1.75
CA VAL A 65 -1.55 19.51 2.60
C VAL A 65 -1.10 19.89 4.00
N THR A 66 -1.79 20.84 4.62
CA THR A 66 -1.47 21.29 5.98
C THR A 66 -2.71 21.53 6.84
N ASP A 67 -2.62 21.22 8.13
CA ASP A 67 -3.54 21.61 9.19
C ASP A 67 -3.10 22.88 9.93
N GLY A 68 -2.05 23.54 9.42
CA GLY A 68 -1.43 24.71 10.06
C GLY A 68 -0.27 24.37 11.00
N LYS A 69 -0.21 23.12 11.51
CA LYS A 69 0.88 22.63 12.37
C LYS A 69 1.80 21.67 11.62
N TYR A 70 1.23 20.78 10.85
CA TYR A 70 1.96 19.76 10.09
C TYR A 70 1.68 19.93 8.60
N THR A 71 2.74 19.91 7.80
CA THR A 71 2.64 19.94 6.34
C THR A 71 3.12 18.63 5.77
N ASN A 72 2.27 17.96 4.99
CA ASN A 72 2.50 16.62 4.46
C ASN A 72 2.48 16.59 2.93
N PRO A 73 3.35 15.79 2.28
CA PRO A 73 3.21 15.46 0.86
C PRO A 73 2.00 14.55 0.65
N LEU A 74 1.47 14.51 -0.56
CA LEU A 74 0.33 13.66 -0.92
C LEU A 74 0.77 12.23 -1.26
N MET A 75 1.66 11.66 -0.49
CA MET A 75 2.30 10.37 -0.72
C MET A 75 1.67 9.27 0.14
N LEU A 76 1.19 8.19 -0.50
CA LEU A 76 0.58 7.05 0.19
C LEU A 76 1.17 5.72 -0.32
N TRP A 77 1.19 4.72 0.57
CA TRP A 77 1.65 3.37 0.31
C TRP A 77 0.53 2.37 0.55
N PHE A 78 0.23 1.54 -0.46
CA PHE A 78 -0.86 0.59 -0.42
C PHE A 78 -0.38 -0.84 -0.64
N ILE A 79 -0.97 -1.78 0.09
CA ILE A 79 -0.74 -3.22 -0.07
C ILE A 79 -2.08 -3.93 -0.23
N ASN A 80 -2.29 -4.56 -1.38
CA ASN A 80 -3.43 -5.43 -1.62
C ASN A 80 -3.14 -6.83 -1.11
N VAL A 81 -3.92 -7.28 -0.14
CA VAL A 81 -3.82 -8.62 0.44
C VAL A 81 -4.91 -9.50 -0.14
N ALA A 82 -4.53 -10.47 -0.97
CA ALA A 82 -5.49 -11.41 -1.54
C ALA A 82 -4.82 -12.69 -2.04
N PRO A 83 -5.55 -13.82 -2.15
CA PRO A 83 -5.04 -15.08 -2.66
C PRO A 83 -4.45 -14.98 -4.07
N SER A 84 -3.65 -15.96 -4.46
CA SER A 84 -3.27 -16.11 -5.87
C SER A 84 -4.49 -16.36 -6.73
N GLY A 85 -4.52 -15.79 -7.94
CA GLY A 85 -5.67 -15.94 -8.85
C GLY A 85 -6.86 -15.01 -8.57
N SER A 86 -6.79 -14.14 -7.57
CA SER A 86 -7.86 -13.18 -7.22
C SER A 86 -7.92 -11.92 -8.12
N ASN A 87 -7.35 -11.96 -9.28
CA ASN A 87 -7.35 -10.85 -10.26
C ASN A 87 -6.78 -9.51 -9.75
N LYS A 88 -5.79 -9.51 -8.82
CA LYS A 88 -5.18 -8.28 -8.27
C LYS A 88 -4.47 -7.42 -9.31
N THR A 89 -3.66 -8.06 -10.13
CA THR A 89 -2.63 -7.38 -10.94
C THR A 89 -3.20 -6.66 -12.16
N GLN A 90 -4.23 -7.20 -12.83
CA GLN A 90 -4.75 -6.62 -14.07
C GLN A 90 -5.48 -5.27 -13.83
N PRO A 91 -6.38 -5.14 -12.83
CA PRO A 91 -6.99 -3.85 -12.48
C PRO A 91 -5.96 -2.75 -12.21
N VAL A 92 -4.95 -3.06 -11.40
CA VAL A 92 -3.86 -2.11 -11.09
C VAL A 92 -3.09 -1.72 -12.36
N LYS A 93 -2.79 -2.69 -13.23
CA LYS A 93 -2.13 -2.41 -14.52
C LYS A 93 -2.96 -1.53 -15.42
N GLU A 94 -4.28 -1.70 -15.42
CA GLU A 94 -5.21 -0.88 -16.21
C GLU A 94 -5.17 0.58 -15.72
N VAL A 95 -5.32 0.79 -14.42
CA VAL A 95 -5.28 2.12 -13.80
C VAL A 95 -3.95 2.83 -14.07
N LEU A 96 -2.83 2.12 -14.07
CA LEU A 96 -1.49 2.71 -14.27
C LEU A 96 -1.13 2.95 -15.75
N LYS A 97 -2.00 2.57 -16.73
CA LYS A 97 -1.72 2.80 -18.17
C LYS A 97 -1.37 4.25 -18.52
N PRO A 98 -2.14 5.27 -18.07
CA PRO A 98 -1.81 6.65 -18.40
C PRO A 98 -0.45 7.10 -17.89
N LEU A 99 -0.06 6.69 -16.69
CA LEU A 99 1.29 6.97 -16.15
C LEU A 99 2.38 6.27 -16.97
N ARG A 100 2.14 5.06 -17.48
CA ARG A 100 3.07 4.36 -18.37
C ARG A 100 3.22 5.08 -19.72
N GLU A 101 2.14 5.64 -20.25
CA GLU A 101 2.16 6.43 -21.48
C GLU A 101 3.01 7.70 -21.27
N ILE A 102 2.81 8.41 -20.18
CA ILE A 102 3.61 9.60 -19.82
C ILE A 102 5.09 9.20 -19.64
N ASN A 103 5.37 8.13 -18.91
CA ASN A 103 6.75 7.67 -18.69
C ASN A 103 7.46 7.28 -19.99
N ARG A 104 6.76 6.66 -20.95
CA ARG A 104 7.28 6.36 -22.28
C ARG A 104 7.58 7.63 -23.08
N LYS A 105 6.67 8.62 -23.06
CA LYS A 105 6.86 9.91 -23.72
C LYS A 105 8.10 10.62 -23.15
N ASN A 106 8.23 10.66 -21.83
CA ASN A 106 9.40 11.23 -21.15
C ASN A 106 10.71 10.54 -21.56
N TYR A 107 10.66 9.20 -21.68
CA TYR A 107 11.83 8.43 -22.14
C TYR A 107 12.18 8.75 -23.60
N GLN A 108 11.21 8.89 -24.50
CA GLN A 108 11.45 9.24 -25.90
C GLN A 108 12.10 10.62 -26.04
N VAL A 109 11.65 11.59 -25.24
CA VAL A 109 12.27 12.93 -25.21
C VAL A 109 13.72 12.83 -24.73
N PHE A 110 13.92 12.18 -23.58
CA PHE A 110 15.26 11.96 -23.03
C PHE A 110 16.20 11.25 -24.03
N ASP A 111 15.77 10.17 -24.68
CA ASP A 111 16.58 9.41 -25.62
C ASP A 111 17.00 10.26 -26.84
N ALA A 112 16.08 11.09 -27.34
CA ALA A 112 16.38 12.02 -28.43
C ALA A 112 17.40 13.08 -28.01
N GLU A 113 17.20 13.73 -26.86
CA GLU A 113 18.12 14.72 -26.31
C GLU A 113 19.50 14.10 -25.99
N TYR A 114 19.53 12.91 -25.41
CA TYR A 114 20.75 12.22 -25.07
C TYR A 114 21.58 11.85 -26.31
N ARG A 115 20.92 11.43 -27.42
CA ARG A 115 21.62 11.14 -28.68
C ARG A 115 22.26 12.39 -29.27
N VAL A 116 21.55 13.53 -29.24
CA VAL A 116 22.10 14.82 -29.70
C VAL A 116 23.27 15.25 -28.83
N TRP A 117 23.10 15.23 -27.51
CA TRP A 117 24.16 15.57 -26.55
C TRP A 117 25.40 14.69 -26.72
N LYS A 118 25.20 13.38 -26.90
CA LYS A 118 26.31 12.43 -27.07
C LYS A 118 27.06 12.60 -28.38
N ALA A 119 26.39 13.07 -29.44
CA ALA A 119 27.01 13.32 -30.73
C ALA A 119 27.79 14.65 -30.77
N ASP A 120 27.50 15.56 -29.87
CA ASP A 120 28.21 16.83 -29.76
C ASP A 120 29.61 16.60 -29.13
N LYS A 121 30.65 17.04 -29.85
CA LYS A 121 32.06 16.94 -29.40
C LYS A 121 32.39 17.95 -28.29
N ASP A 122 31.68 19.07 -28.27
CA ASP A 122 31.85 20.18 -27.32
C ASP A 122 30.80 20.13 -26.22
N ARG A 123 30.16 18.96 -26.00
CA ARG A 123 29.09 18.80 -25.00
C ARG A 123 29.54 19.14 -23.59
N ASP A 124 28.68 19.76 -22.84
CA ASP A 124 28.85 19.97 -21.41
C ASP A 124 28.64 18.64 -20.66
N GLU A 125 29.73 18.00 -20.24
CA GLU A 125 29.70 16.74 -19.45
C GLU A 125 29.11 16.93 -18.04
N SER A 126 29.06 18.17 -17.53
CA SER A 126 28.47 18.46 -16.22
C SER A 126 26.94 18.57 -16.26
N ASN A 127 26.35 18.67 -17.44
CA ASN A 127 24.91 18.89 -17.63
C ASN A 127 24.30 17.93 -18.70
N PRO A 128 24.35 16.61 -18.48
CA PRO A 128 23.74 15.67 -19.40
C PRO A 128 22.20 15.76 -19.35
N PRO A 129 21.49 15.39 -20.42
CA PRO A 129 20.04 15.26 -20.42
C PRO A 129 19.54 14.36 -19.31
N ILE A 130 18.36 14.68 -18.77
CA ILE A 130 17.78 14.01 -17.59
C ILE A 130 16.50 13.28 -17.99
N PHE A 131 16.40 12.00 -17.59
CA PHE A 131 15.17 11.23 -17.74
C PHE A 131 14.20 11.54 -16.57
N ASN A 132 13.12 12.26 -16.86
CA ASN A 132 12.05 12.49 -15.88
C ASN A 132 11.20 11.21 -15.74
N GLN A 133 11.73 10.25 -14.98
CA GLN A 133 11.08 8.95 -14.72
C GLN A 133 10.02 9.09 -13.63
N ILE A 134 8.82 8.54 -13.87
CA ILE A 134 7.70 8.58 -12.92
C ILE A 134 7.21 7.21 -12.47
N LEU A 135 7.66 6.13 -13.10
CA LEU A 135 7.33 4.75 -12.72
C LEU A 135 8.59 3.91 -12.57
N VAL A 136 8.60 3.09 -11.51
CA VAL A 136 9.66 2.10 -11.25
C VAL A 136 9.04 0.75 -10.93
N SER A 137 9.72 -0.34 -11.30
CA SER A 137 9.31 -1.70 -10.97
C SER A 137 10.43 -2.50 -10.32
N ASP A 138 11.67 -2.18 -10.70
CA ASP A 138 12.89 -2.79 -10.16
C ASP A 138 13.96 -1.70 -10.12
N THR A 139 14.45 -1.38 -8.93
CA THR A 139 15.49 -0.37 -8.75
C THR A 139 16.29 -0.62 -7.48
N THR A 140 17.62 -0.48 -7.60
CA THR A 140 18.48 -0.38 -6.42
C THR A 140 18.28 0.98 -5.74
N ASP A 141 18.69 1.10 -4.48
CA ASP A 141 18.64 2.38 -3.75
C ASP A 141 19.42 3.49 -4.47
N GLU A 142 20.60 3.16 -5.03
CA GLU A 142 21.42 4.12 -5.75
C GLU A 142 20.72 4.64 -7.01
N ALA A 143 20.09 3.74 -7.77
CA ALA A 143 19.32 4.11 -8.95
C ALA A 143 18.11 4.96 -8.57
N ARG A 144 17.38 4.57 -7.50
CA ARG A 144 16.23 5.31 -7.00
C ARG A 144 16.61 6.73 -6.53
N ASN A 145 17.72 6.88 -5.84
CA ASN A 145 18.22 8.19 -5.41
C ASN A 145 18.54 9.11 -6.61
N LYS A 146 19.11 8.58 -7.70
CA LYS A 146 19.31 9.33 -8.94
C LYS A 146 17.98 9.76 -9.56
N ILE A 147 16.97 8.88 -9.54
CA ILE A 147 15.64 9.23 -10.06
C ILE A 147 15.03 10.35 -9.21
N PHE A 148 15.11 10.30 -7.87
CA PHE A 148 14.61 11.38 -7.02
C PHE A 148 15.26 12.74 -7.30
N GLN A 149 16.55 12.77 -7.64
CA GLN A 149 17.25 14.01 -8.02
C GLN A 149 16.76 14.55 -9.38
N SER A 150 16.31 13.67 -10.28
CA SER A 150 15.97 14.02 -11.66
C SER A 150 14.48 14.21 -11.91
N THR A 151 13.60 13.59 -11.11
CA THR A 151 12.15 13.69 -11.33
C THR A 151 11.59 15.04 -10.88
N SER A 152 10.76 15.65 -11.71
CA SER A 152 10.04 16.90 -11.39
C SER A 152 8.81 16.68 -10.51
N THR A 153 8.22 15.48 -10.54
CA THR A 153 7.02 15.12 -9.79
C THR A 153 7.31 14.20 -8.62
N GLY A 154 7.77 13.02 -8.89
CA GLY A 154 7.97 11.91 -7.99
C GLY A 154 7.75 10.61 -8.75
N ILE A 155 7.78 9.48 -8.04
CA ILE A 155 7.65 8.17 -8.67
C ILE A 155 6.53 7.35 -8.04
N ALA A 156 6.00 6.37 -8.80
CA ALA A 156 5.27 5.24 -8.26
C ALA A 156 6.06 3.94 -8.48
N GLY A 157 6.12 3.11 -7.44
CA GLY A 157 6.57 1.72 -7.52
C GLY A 157 5.38 0.78 -7.50
N HIS A 158 5.26 -0.09 -8.52
CA HIS A 158 4.27 -1.15 -8.54
C HIS A 158 4.95 -2.51 -8.42
N TYR A 159 4.67 -3.22 -7.34
CA TYR A 159 5.29 -4.49 -6.96
C TYR A 159 4.24 -5.59 -6.81
N PRO A 160 3.86 -6.29 -7.91
CA PRO A 160 2.87 -7.38 -7.88
C PRO A 160 3.26 -8.56 -6.99
N GLU A 161 4.56 -8.73 -6.73
CA GLU A 161 5.16 -9.67 -5.79
C GLU A 161 5.90 -8.89 -4.70
N PHE A 162 5.14 -8.28 -3.79
CA PHE A 162 5.69 -7.34 -2.80
C PHE A 162 6.74 -7.98 -1.87
N LYS A 163 6.60 -9.28 -1.57
CA LYS A 163 7.64 -10.00 -0.80
C LYS A 163 9.00 -9.95 -1.50
N GLY A 164 9.04 -10.16 -2.82
CA GLY A 164 10.28 -10.07 -3.59
C GLY A 164 10.93 -8.69 -3.48
N PHE A 165 10.14 -7.63 -3.56
CA PHE A 165 10.64 -6.27 -3.33
C PHE A 165 11.28 -6.11 -1.94
N MET A 166 10.64 -6.60 -0.88
CA MET A 166 11.19 -6.52 0.48
C MET A 166 12.49 -7.34 0.63
N ASP A 167 12.51 -8.57 0.12
CA ASP A 167 13.68 -9.46 0.18
C ASP A 167 14.89 -8.86 -0.57
N ASP A 168 14.68 -8.25 -1.73
CA ASP A 168 15.74 -7.59 -2.50
C ASP A 168 16.31 -6.37 -1.76
N GLN A 169 15.45 -5.60 -1.11
CA GLN A 169 15.92 -4.48 -0.31
C GLN A 169 16.79 -4.95 0.88
N GLU A 170 16.40 -6.02 1.57
CA GLU A 170 17.22 -6.61 2.65
C GLU A 170 18.56 -7.12 2.15
N ARG A 171 18.58 -7.79 0.98
CA ARG A 171 19.79 -8.36 0.37
C ARG A 171 20.85 -7.30 0.05
N TYR A 172 20.41 -6.16 -0.49
CA TYR A 172 21.32 -5.10 -0.93
C TYR A 172 21.76 -4.16 0.18
N ASN A 173 21.00 -4.02 1.28
CA ASN A 173 21.19 -2.96 2.26
C ASN A 173 21.61 -3.41 3.68
N LYS A 174 21.80 -4.70 3.95
CA LYS A 174 22.29 -5.27 5.23
C LYS A 174 21.85 -4.47 6.49
N GLY A 175 20.56 -4.31 6.69
CA GLY A 175 19.98 -3.72 7.90
C GLY A 175 19.65 -2.22 7.88
N GLY A 176 20.20 -1.43 6.93
CA GLY A 176 19.89 0.02 6.84
C GLY A 176 18.66 0.38 6.00
N TYR A 177 17.99 -0.60 5.44
CA TYR A 177 16.88 -0.44 4.52
C TYR A 177 15.60 0.10 5.18
N VAL A 178 15.29 -0.38 6.37
CA VAL A 178 14.10 0.08 7.12
C VAL A 178 14.17 1.58 7.34
N ASP A 179 15.30 2.08 7.85
CA ASP A 179 15.49 3.51 8.12
C ASP A 179 15.32 4.38 6.86
N LYS A 180 15.74 3.87 5.69
CA LYS A 180 15.58 4.59 4.42
C LYS A 180 14.09 4.69 4.02
N LEU A 181 13.31 3.62 4.19
CA LEU A 181 11.87 3.67 3.95
C LEU A 181 11.16 4.57 4.97
N LEU A 182 11.55 4.53 6.25
CA LEU A 182 10.98 5.38 7.26
C LEU A 182 11.18 6.87 6.90
N ARG A 183 12.41 7.27 6.57
CA ARG A 183 12.76 8.63 6.13
C ARG A 183 11.99 9.02 4.87
N LEU A 184 11.90 8.12 3.88
CA LEU A 184 11.14 8.37 2.66
C LEU A 184 9.66 8.65 2.96
N PHE A 185 9.03 7.85 3.83
CA PHE A 185 7.64 8.06 4.23
C PHE A 185 7.45 9.35 5.04
N ASP A 186 8.37 9.66 5.95
CA ASP A 186 8.31 10.84 6.80
C ASP A 186 8.73 12.12 6.03
N TYR A 187 9.13 11.97 4.75
CA TYR A 187 9.51 13.05 3.83
C TYR A 187 10.72 13.84 4.29
N ASP A 188 11.65 13.16 4.94
CA ASP A 188 12.91 13.74 5.39
C ASP A 188 13.88 13.92 4.23
N ASP A 189 14.75 14.92 4.33
CA ASP A 189 15.88 15.09 3.43
C ASP A 189 16.84 13.89 3.51
N ILE A 190 17.32 13.44 2.35
CA ILE A 190 18.25 12.33 2.24
C ILE A 190 19.64 12.88 1.91
N TYR A 191 20.59 12.71 2.83
CA TYR A 191 21.98 13.08 2.66
C TYR A 191 22.84 11.83 2.53
N ILE A 192 23.54 11.63 1.40
CA ILE A 192 24.41 10.48 1.16
C ILE A 192 25.83 10.97 0.92
N ASN A 193 26.72 10.63 1.86
CA ASN A 193 28.15 10.91 1.77
C ASN A 193 28.89 9.58 1.53
N ARG A 194 29.62 9.47 0.43
CA ARG A 194 30.46 8.30 0.14
C ARG A 194 31.93 8.72 0.11
N LYS A 195 32.78 7.84 0.62
CA LYS A 195 34.23 8.04 0.52
C LYS A 195 34.63 7.97 -0.96
N GLY A 196 35.06 9.09 -1.51
CA GLY A 196 35.50 9.20 -2.92
C GLY A 196 34.57 10.04 -3.79
N ASP A 197 33.37 10.37 -3.33
CA ASP A 197 32.52 11.33 -4.05
C ASP A 197 32.99 12.77 -3.78
N GLU A 198 33.16 13.57 -4.82
CA GLU A 198 33.53 14.98 -4.70
C GLU A 198 32.45 15.82 -4.01
N LYS A 199 31.18 15.41 -4.14
CA LYS A 199 30.02 16.10 -3.57
C LYS A 199 29.03 15.11 -2.97
N PRO A 200 28.41 15.45 -1.82
CA PRO A 200 27.33 14.62 -1.28
C PRO A 200 26.12 14.62 -2.21
N ILE A 201 25.40 13.50 -2.24
CA ILE A 201 24.07 13.44 -2.84
C ILE A 201 23.10 14.02 -1.80
N VAL A 202 22.39 15.08 -2.18
CA VAL A 202 21.34 15.70 -1.38
C VAL A 202 20.04 15.56 -2.15
N ILE A 203 19.05 14.94 -1.54
CA ILE A 203 17.70 14.77 -2.10
C ILE A 203 16.75 15.43 -1.10
N THR A 204 16.17 16.53 -1.52
CA THR A 204 15.05 17.16 -0.86
C THR A 204 13.77 16.70 -1.56
N ASP A 205 12.68 16.64 -0.87
CA ASP A 205 11.37 16.34 -1.48
C ASP A 205 11.30 14.96 -2.18
N ALA A 206 11.90 13.91 -1.63
CA ALA A 206 11.78 12.55 -2.16
C ALA A 206 10.31 12.07 -2.08
N PHE A 207 9.68 11.82 -3.23
CA PHE A 207 8.28 11.43 -3.31
C PHE A 207 8.13 10.08 -4.02
N MET A 208 7.53 9.11 -3.33
CA MET A 208 7.27 7.79 -3.90
C MET A 208 5.97 7.19 -3.36
N CYS A 209 4.97 6.99 -4.23
CA CYS A 209 3.85 6.12 -3.94
C CYS A 209 4.24 4.66 -4.14
N ILE A 210 3.77 3.77 -3.26
CA ILE A 210 4.00 2.33 -3.37
C ILE A 210 2.66 1.62 -3.54
N LEU A 211 2.59 0.75 -4.53
CA LEU A 211 1.51 -0.22 -4.74
C LEU A 211 2.11 -1.62 -4.70
N GLY A 212 1.74 -2.41 -3.71
CA GLY A 212 2.19 -3.79 -3.57
C GLY A 212 1.02 -4.75 -3.55
N ASP A 213 1.25 -5.96 -4.09
CA ASP A 213 0.31 -7.06 -3.97
C ASP A 213 0.97 -8.20 -3.18
N ILE A 214 0.26 -8.77 -2.21
CA ILE A 214 0.76 -9.87 -1.39
C ILE A 214 -0.31 -10.94 -1.17
N GLN A 215 0.12 -12.18 -1.05
CA GLN A 215 -0.75 -13.29 -0.66
C GLN A 215 -0.86 -13.36 0.86
N PRO A 216 -2.03 -13.75 1.44
CA PRO A 216 -2.20 -13.88 2.88
C PRO A 216 -1.15 -14.74 3.56
N ALA A 217 -0.74 -15.86 2.94
CA ALA A 217 0.29 -16.75 3.47
C ALA A 217 1.69 -16.10 3.56
N LEU A 218 1.93 -15.03 2.82
CA LEU A 218 3.21 -14.30 2.80
C LEU A 218 3.23 -13.10 3.76
N LEU A 219 2.12 -12.78 4.45
CA LEU A 219 2.08 -11.66 5.40
C LEU A 219 3.09 -11.83 6.54
N ALA A 220 3.02 -12.95 7.27
CA ALA A 220 3.94 -13.19 8.38
C ALA A 220 5.41 -13.29 7.94
N PRO A 221 5.77 -14.01 6.85
CA PRO A 221 7.15 -14.01 6.33
C PRO A 221 7.66 -12.63 5.88
N THR A 222 6.78 -11.70 5.48
CA THR A 222 7.18 -10.38 4.98
C THR A 222 7.15 -9.32 6.07
N PHE A 223 6.06 -9.23 6.83
CA PHE A 223 5.80 -8.17 7.79
C PHE A 223 6.00 -8.60 9.26
N GLY A 224 6.18 -9.90 9.52
CA GLY A 224 6.37 -10.43 10.88
C GLY A 224 7.80 -10.24 11.44
N ASN A 225 8.70 -9.59 10.70
CA ASN A 225 10.02 -9.24 11.20
C ASN A 225 9.89 -8.29 12.40
N PRO A 226 10.46 -8.62 13.57
CA PRO A 226 10.40 -7.77 14.77
C PRO A 226 10.87 -6.33 14.52
N GLN A 227 11.87 -6.13 13.68
CA GLN A 227 12.36 -4.79 13.33
C GLN A 227 11.28 -3.96 12.63
N TYR A 228 10.49 -4.56 11.71
CA TYR A 228 9.41 -3.84 11.02
C TYR A 228 8.26 -3.50 11.95
N MET A 229 7.96 -4.40 12.88
CA MET A 229 6.92 -4.19 13.89
C MET A 229 7.29 -3.04 14.85
N VAL A 230 8.50 -3.09 15.42
CA VAL A 230 8.97 -2.09 16.39
C VAL A 230 9.22 -0.72 15.74
N SER A 231 9.75 -0.68 14.51
CA SER A 231 10.02 0.58 13.79
C SER A 231 8.77 1.28 13.29
N GLY A 232 7.61 0.59 13.29
CA GLY A 232 6.38 1.09 12.70
C GLY A 232 6.39 1.15 11.18
N LEU A 233 7.26 0.38 10.50
CA LEU A 233 7.26 0.30 9.04
C LEU A 233 5.92 -0.22 8.52
N ASN A 234 5.40 -1.29 9.15
CA ASN A 234 4.16 -1.94 8.74
C ASN A 234 2.97 -0.98 8.76
N THR A 235 2.91 -0.07 9.74
CA THR A 235 1.79 0.87 9.92
C THR A 235 1.83 2.06 8.95
N ARG A 236 2.86 2.16 8.13
CA ARG A 236 2.96 3.13 7.05
C ARG A 236 2.27 2.69 5.77
N PHE A 237 1.93 1.41 5.68
CA PHE A 237 1.14 0.86 4.58
C PHE A 237 -0.35 0.87 4.92
N LEU A 238 -1.17 1.31 3.97
CA LEU A 238 -2.62 1.14 3.98
C LEU A 238 -2.94 -0.20 3.33
N PHE A 239 -3.42 -1.14 4.12
CA PHE A 239 -3.75 -2.48 3.63
C PHE A 239 -5.18 -2.54 3.11
N THR A 240 -5.39 -3.20 1.98
CA THR A 240 -6.70 -3.70 1.58
C THR A 240 -6.75 -5.21 1.80
N MET A 241 -7.85 -5.70 2.37
CA MET A 241 -8.03 -7.12 2.61
C MET A 241 -9.48 -7.52 2.28
N PRO A 242 -9.85 -7.52 0.97
CA PRO A 242 -11.20 -7.90 0.56
C PRO A 242 -11.50 -9.34 0.94
N LYS A 243 -12.78 -9.61 1.25
CA LYS A 243 -13.24 -10.94 1.69
C LYS A 243 -13.98 -11.70 0.58
N ILE A 244 -14.51 -10.98 -0.40
CA ILE A 244 -15.33 -11.52 -1.47
C ILE A 244 -14.54 -11.49 -2.77
N PHE A 245 -14.47 -12.63 -3.44
CA PHE A 245 -13.83 -12.78 -4.74
C PHE A 245 -14.80 -13.49 -5.68
N GLU A 246 -14.90 -12.98 -6.91
CA GLU A 246 -15.69 -13.57 -7.97
C GLU A 246 -14.79 -14.32 -8.94
N PHE A 247 -15.25 -15.47 -9.39
CA PHE A 247 -14.57 -16.31 -10.40
C PHE A 247 -15.57 -16.67 -11.50
N PRO A 248 -15.96 -15.68 -12.34
CA PRO A 248 -16.94 -15.91 -13.40
C PRO A 248 -16.39 -16.83 -14.50
N ASP A 249 -17.31 -17.38 -15.28
CA ASP A 249 -16.94 -18.00 -16.55
C ASP A 249 -16.27 -16.99 -17.49
N ARG A 250 -15.57 -17.52 -18.50
CA ARG A 250 -14.84 -16.66 -19.45
C ARG A 250 -15.81 -15.79 -20.25
N GLU A 251 -15.70 -14.50 -20.07
CA GLU A 251 -16.40 -13.47 -20.83
C GLU A 251 -15.46 -12.74 -21.79
N LYS A 252 -16.01 -12.15 -22.86
CA LYS A 252 -15.27 -11.36 -23.85
C LYS A 252 -15.64 -9.88 -23.74
N GLU A 253 -15.73 -9.39 -22.52
CA GLU A 253 -16.03 -8.00 -22.29
C GLU A 253 -14.79 -7.13 -22.40
N SER A 254 -14.97 -5.88 -22.85
CA SER A 254 -13.93 -4.88 -22.93
C SER A 254 -14.35 -3.62 -22.16
N MET A 255 -13.36 -2.88 -21.70
CA MET A 255 -13.57 -1.58 -21.07
C MET A 255 -14.27 -0.61 -22.03
N ASN A 256 -15.24 0.15 -21.52
CA ASN A 256 -15.85 1.24 -22.27
C ASN A 256 -14.78 2.31 -22.58
N PRO A 257 -14.53 2.62 -23.88
CA PRO A 257 -13.51 3.58 -24.25
C PRO A 257 -13.71 4.98 -23.66
N CYS A 258 -14.96 5.40 -23.42
CA CYS A 258 -15.25 6.70 -22.81
C CYS A 258 -14.68 6.82 -21.38
N PHE A 259 -14.87 5.80 -20.55
CA PHE A 259 -14.34 5.81 -19.19
C PHE A 259 -12.80 5.73 -19.17
N VAL A 260 -12.23 4.92 -20.07
CA VAL A 260 -10.77 4.83 -20.22
C VAL A 260 -10.18 6.18 -20.60
N GLU A 261 -10.80 6.90 -21.57
CA GLU A 261 -10.29 8.20 -22.01
C GLU A 261 -10.51 9.29 -20.94
N SER A 262 -11.62 9.25 -20.21
CA SER A 262 -11.85 10.15 -19.06
C SER A 262 -10.74 9.99 -18.02
N TRP A 263 -10.40 8.77 -17.62
CA TRP A 263 -9.31 8.51 -16.68
C TRP A 263 -7.95 8.97 -17.24
N ARG A 264 -7.66 8.69 -18.50
CA ARG A 264 -6.45 9.15 -19.16
C ARG A 264 -6.34 10.68 -19.15
N SER A 265 -7.45 11.37 -19.41
CA SER A 265 -7.51 12.83 -19.37
C SER A 265 -7.26 13.37 -17.97
N ILE A 266 -7.87 12.78 -16.93
CA ILE A 266 -7.68 13.16 -15.52
C ILE A 266 -6.19 13.06 -15.13
N ILE A 267 -5.55 11.95 -15.42
CA ILE A 267 -4.12 11.75 -15.09
C ILE A 267 -3.22 12.70 -15.89
N ARG A 268 -3.51 12.93 -17.17
CA ARG A 268 -2.76 13.88 -17.99
C ARG A 268 -2.87 15.30 -17.43
N GLN A 269 -4.07 15.74 -17.09
CA GLN A 269 -4.29 17.05 -16.48
C GLN A 269 -3.58 17.17 -15.14
N ALA A 270 -3.69 16.17 -14.27
CA ALA A 270 -2.98 16.14 -13.00
C ALA A 270 -1.44 16.23 -13.19
N TYR A 271 -0.90 15.61 -14.23
CA TYR A 271 0.53 15.66 -14.53
C TYR A 271 0.97 16.98 -15.17
N GLU A 272 0.18 17.55 -16.05
CA GLU A 272 0.54 18.75 -16.85
C GLU A 272 0.18 20.07 -16.14
N ASN A 273 -0.71 20.06 -15.13
CA ASN A 273 -1.12 21.28 -14.41
C ASN A 273 0.05 22.00 -13.74
N ASP A 274 -0.03 23.33 -13.77
CA ASP A 274 0.85 24.20 -13.00
C ASP A 274 0.31 24.40 -11.58
N TYR A 275 0.98 23.80 -10.60
CA TYR A 275 0.64 23.90 -9.19
C TYR A 275 1.39 25.02 -8.46
N THR A 276 2.16 25.87 -9.12
CA THR A 276 2.91 26.95 -8.50
C THR A 276 2.00 27.95 -7.79
N LYS A 277 0.75 28.06 -8.22
CA LYS A 277 -0.28 28.92 -7.61
C LYS A 277 -0.96 28.27 -6.40
N VAL A 278 -0.93 26.96 -6.28
CA VAL A 278 -1.58 26.19 -5.20
C VAL A 278 -0.61 25.14 -4.64
N PRO A 279 0.57 25.55 -4.13
CA PRO A 279 1.57 24.59 -3.64
C PRO A 279 1.18 23.96 -2.31
N ILE A 280 0.25 24.59 -1.57
CA ILE A 280 -0.24 24.15 -0.27
C ILE A 280 -1.76 24.28 -0.24
N ILE A 281 -2.43 23.22 0.18
CA ILE A 281 -3.86 23.20 0.48
C ILE A 281 -4.08 23.08 1.99
N TRP A 282 -5.11 23.74 2.48
CA TRP A 282 -5.47 23.85 3.90
C TRP A 282 -6.78 23.13 4.17
N PHE A 283 -7.14 22.98 5.40
CA PHE A 283 -8.49 22.57 5.80
C PHE A 283 -9.42 23.79 5.90
N SER A 284 -10.67 23.66 5.48
CA SER A 284 -11.70 24.62 5.86
C SER A 284 -11.93 24.57 7.37
N PRO A 285 -12.54 25.59 8.00
CA PRO A 285 -12.83 25.54 9.44
C PRO A 285 -13.68 24.34 9.84
N GLU A 286 -14.64 23.94 8.99
CA GLU A 286 -15.53 22.80 9.20
C GLU A 286 -14.76 21.48 9.05
N CYS A 287 -13.91 21.38 8.03
CA CYS A 287 -13.01 20.26 7.80
C CYS A 287 -12.04 20.07 8.99
N ASP A 288 -11.46 21.17 9.49
CA ASP A 288 -10.52 21.15 10.60
C ASP A 288 -11.19 20.65 11.90
N ALA A 289 -12.39 21.13 12.20
CA ALA A 289 -13.17 20.66 13.34
C ALA A 289 -13.50 19.16 13.26
N LEU A 290 -13.81 18.65 12.07
CA LEU A 290 -14.08 17.24 11.84
C LEU A 290 -12.80 16.40 11.98
N TYR A 291 -11.69 16.88 11.41
CA TYR A 291 -10.40 16.24 11.57
C TYR A 291 -9.94 16.20 13.03
N ASP A 292 -10.12 17.28 13.80
CA ASP A 292 -9.84 17.32 15.23
C ASP A 292 -10.62 16.25 16.00
N SER A 293 -11.92 16.09 15.70
CA SER A 293 -12.74 15.05 16.31
C SER A 293 -12.20 13.66 16.01
N TYR A 294 -11.85 13.39 14.76
CA TYR A 294 -11.25 12.11 14.35
C TYR A 294 -9.87 11.91 15.00
N PHE A 295 -9.00 12.91 14.98
CA PHE A 295 -7.69 12.89 15.63
C PHE A 295 -7.82 12.54 17.12
N ASN A 296 -8.74 13.20 17.83
CA ASN A 296 -8.99 12.96 19.25
C ASN A 296 -9.53 11.55 19.50
N SER A 297 -10.35 11.00 18.61
CA SER A 297 -10.81 9.61 18.70
C SER A 297 -9.66 8.61 18.62
N LEU A 298 -8.68 8.87 17.72
CA LEU A 298 -7.46 8.06 17.63
C LEU A 298 -6.57 8.21 18.88
N GLN A 299 -6.50 9.40 19.49
CA GLN A 299 -5.79 9.58 20.77
C GLN A 299 -6.43 8.78 21.91
N GLN A 300 -7.77 8.79 22.02
CA GLN A 300 -8.48 7.96 23.00
C GLN A 300 -8.22 6.46 22.77
N LYS A 301 -8.17 6.00 21.52
CA LYS A 301 -7.78 4.62 21.20
C LYS A 301 -6.34 4.33 21.68
N LYS A 302 -5.40 5.24 21.51
CA LYS A 302 -4.01 5.12 22.01
C LYS A 302 -3.94 5.06 23.53
N GLU A 303 -4.67 5.92 24.22
CA GLU A 303 -4.77 5.91 25.68
C GLU A 303 -5.31 4.57 26.21
N LYS A 304 -6.38 4.07 25.57
CA LYS A 304 -6.94 2.75 25.88
C LYS A 304 -5.92 1.64 25.67
N VAL A 305 -5.20 1.62 24.55
CA VAL A 305 -4.14 0.62 24.29
C VAL A 305 -3.04 0.73 25.34
N THR A 306 -2.57 1.93 25.66
CA THR A 306 -1.52 2.15 26.66
C THR A 306 -1.93 1.64 28.03
N SER A 307 -3.19 1.86 28.44
CA SER A 307 -3.69 1.44 29.75
C SER A 307 -4.07 -0.05 29.84
N THR A 308 -4.16 -0.75 28.72
CA THR A 308 -4.58 -2.18 28.69
C THR A 308 -3.43 -3.10 28.26
N THR A 309 -3.05 -3.08 26.99
CA THR A 309 -2.10 -4.02 26.40
C THR A 309 -0.70 -3.46 26.22
N GLY A 310 -0.56 -2.14 26.07
CA GLY A 310 0.70 -1.49 25.68
C GLY A 310 1.18 -1.87 24.27
N ASP A 311 0.27 -2.34 23.39
CA ASP A 311 0.62 -2.84 22.06
C ASP A 311 1.22 -1.75 21.18
N GLY A 312 2.53 -1.85 20.92
CA GLY A 312 3.30 -0.87 20.15
C GLY A 312 2.85 -0.75 18.67
N TYR A 313 2.35 -1.84 18.06
CA TYR A 313 1.82 -1.80 16.71
C TYR A 313 0.56 -0.93 16.63
N LEU A 314 -0.40 -1.13 17.53
CA LEU A 314 -1.64 -0.35 17.55
C LEU A 314 -1.37 1.13 17.85
N LEU A 315 -0.44 1.43 18.77
CA LEU A 315 -0.03 2.82 19.05
C LEU A 315 0.57 3.49 17.81
N SER A 316 1.42 2.77 17.08
CA SER A 316 2.00 3.23 15.83
C SER A 316 0.94 3.40 14.74
N LEU A 317 0.02 2.44 14.58
CA LEU A 317 -1.07 2.46 13.60
C LEU A 317 -1.90 3.74 13.75
N TYR A 318 -2.42 4.03 14.95
CA TYR A 318 -3.22 5.23 15.19
C TYR A 318 -2.46 6.53 14.95
N SER A 319 -1.15 6.54 15.21
CA SER A 319 -0.30 7.71 14.91
C SER A 319 -0.10 7.91 13.40
N LYS A 320 0.01 6.84 12.62
CA LYS A 320 0.20 6.94 11.16
C LYS A 320 -1.12 7.22 10.42
N LEU A 321 -2.25 6.73 10.92
CA LEU A 321 -3.56 7.08 10.39
C LEU A 321 -3.82 8.59 10.42
N GLN A 322 -3.39 9.32 11.45
CA GLN A 322 -3.50 10.78 11.51
C GLN A 322 -2.85 11.44 10.29
N ILE A 323 -1.62 11.06 9.98
CA ILE A 323 -0.86 11.60 8.84
C ILE A 323 -1.47 11.17 7.50
N GLN A 324 -1.86 9.90 7.39
CA GLN A 324 -2.43 9.33 6.17
C GLN A 324 -3.81 9.95 5.84
N THR A 325 -4.59 10.30 6.86
CA THR A 325 -5.87 11.04 6.69
C THR A 325 -5.63 12.37 5.99
N MET A 326 -4.69 13.18 6.47
CA MET A 326 -4.35 14.46 5.83
C MET A 326 -3.96 14.26 4.38
N ARG A 327 -3.05 13.32 4.10
CA ARG A 327 -2.55 13.02 2.76
C ARG A 327 -3.68 12.57 1.82
N PHE A 328 -4.55 11.68 2.30
CA PHE A 328 -5.68 11.16 1.53
C PHE A 328 -6.70 12.26 1.22
N ALA A 329 -7.07 13.07 2.21
CA ALA A 329 -7.98 14.22 2.04
C ALA A 329 -7.47 15.20 0.98
N GLY A 330 -6.17 15.51 1.01
CA GLY A 330 -5.54 16.35 0.00
C GLY A 330 -5.59 15.77 -1.41
N ILE A 331 -5.47 14.44 -1.56
CA ILE A 331 -5.58 13.77 -2.86
C ILE A 331 -7.03 13.84 -3.37
N VAL A 332 -8.01 13.57 -2.51
CA VAL A 332 -9.45 13.63 -2.84
C VAL A 332 -9.82 15.03 -3.30
N HIS A 333 -9.41 16.05 -2.55
CA HIS A 333 -9.62 17.45 -2.88
C HIS A 333 -9.11 17.82 -4.28
N LEU A 334 -7.83 17.53 -4.56
CA LEU A 334 -7.24 17.84 -5.86
C LEU A 334 -7.88 17.04 -7.01
N MET A 335 -8.34 15.83 -6.74
CA MET A 335 -9.05 15.03 -7.73
C MET A 335 -10.41 15.65 -8.08
N GLY A 336 -11.10 16.23 -7.11
CA GLY A 336 -12.32 17.01 -7.31
C GLY A 336 -12.10 18.26 -8.17
N LEU A 337 -10.98 18.95 -8.00
CA LEU A 337 -10.67 20.18 -8.75
C LEU A 337 -10.47 19.98 -10.25
N ILE A 338 -9.91 18.84 -10.68
CA ILE A 338 -9.61 18.60 -12.10
C ILE A 338 -10.87 18.56 -12.97
N ASN A 339 -11.99 18.15 -12.38
CA ASN A 339 -13.26 18.02 -13.12
C ASN A 339 -14.25 19.15 -12.87
N CYS A 340 -13.89 20.14 -12.03
CA CYS A 340 -14.79 21.24 -11.67
C CYS A 340 -14.58 22.44 -12.56
N THR A 341 -15.64 22.85 -13.25
CA THR A 341 -15.69 24.07 -14.05
C THR A 341 -16.11 25.33 -13.26
N ASN A 342 -16.56 25.19 -11.99
CA ASN A 342 -17.09 26.31 -11.22
C ASN A 342 -16.77 26.23 -9.71
N SER A 343 -16.34 27.37 -9.17
CA SER A 343 -16.35 27.82 -7.74
C SER A 343 -15.85 26.86 -6.65
N TYR A 344 -15.04 25.88 -6.97
CA TYR A 344 -14.30 25.12 -5.95
C TYR A 344 -13.25 26.02 -5.29
N ASN A 345 -13.16 25.98 -3.97
CA ASN A 345 -12.09 26.67 -3.29
C ASN A 345 -10.79 25.88 -3.44
N HIS A 346 -9.95 26.27 -4.38
CA HIS A 346 -8.70 25.57 -4.74
C HIS A 346 -7.71 25.39 -3.58
N TYR A 347 -7.94 26.02 -2.44
CA TYR A 347 -7.01 26.04 -1.31
C TYR A 347 -7.51 25.31 -0.08
N LEU A 348 -8.79 24.93 -0.02
CA LEU A 348 -9.41 24.41 1.19
C LEU A 348 -10.09 23.07 0.95
N VAL A 349 -9.64 22.04 1.64
CA VAL A 349 -10.36 20.76 1.77
C VAL A 349 -11.69 21.01 2.47
N SER A 350 -12.77 20.48 1.93
CA SER A 350 -14.12 20.62 2.49
C SER A 350 -14.42 19.60 3.58
N GLU A 351 -15.50 19.85 4.34
CA GLU A 351 -16.02 18.92 5.34
C GLU A 351 -16.41 17.57 4.70
N ASP A 352 -17.13 17.59 3.57
CA ASP A 352 -17.58 16.38 2.86
C ASP A 352 -16.41 15.50 2.40
N GLU A 353 -15.32 16.11 1.91
CA GLU A 353 -14.11 15.41 1.51
C GLU A 353 -13.41 14.77 2.72
N MET A 354 -13.42 15.44 3.87
CA MET A 354 -12.87 14.88 5.11
C MET A 354 -13.75 13.76 5.66
N GLU A 355 -15.07 13.90 5.65
CA GLU A 355 -15.99 12.83 6.06
C GLU A 355 -15.79 11.57 5.24
N TYR A 356 -15.72 11.69 3.92
CA TYR A 356 -15.38 10.59 3.03
C TYR A 356 -14.02 9.98 3.37
N THR A 357 -13.03 10.83 3.59
CA THR A 357 -11.66 10.38 3.94
C THR A 357 -11.65 9.58 5.24
N ILE A 358 -12.38 10.03 6.28
CA ILE A 358 -12.47 9.32 7.55
C ILE A 358 -13.09 7.93 7.36
N ARG A 359 -14.17 7.80 6.57
CA ARG A 359 -14.77 6.49 6.24
C ARG A 359 -13.76 5.56 5.54
N CYS A 360 -12.94 6.09 4.65
CA CYS A 360 -11.85 5.32 4.04
C CYS A 360 -10.81 4.89 5.09
N MET A 361 -10.43 5.79 6.01
CA MET A 361 -9.44 5.47 7.04
C MET A 361 -9.97 4.43 8.05
N GLU A 362 -11.26 4.41 8.34
CA GLU A 362 -11.90 3.36 9.15
C GLU A 362 -11.79 1.99 8.48
N TYR A 363 -11.97 1.92 7.15
CA TYR A 363 -11.71 0.70 6.39
C TYR A 363 -10.25 0.26 6.51
N PHE A 364 -9.30 1.16 6.31
CA PHE A 364 -7.86 0.84 6.39
C PHE A 364 -7.43 0.48 7.81
N GLU A 365 -8.00 1.10 8.84
CA GLU A 365 -7.78 0.71 10.24
C GLU A 365 -8.18 -0.76 10.48
N GLN A 366 -9.40 -1.13 10.06
CA GLN A 366 -9.90 -2.50 10.23
C GLN A 366 -9.08 -3.51 9.44
N SER A 367 -8.71 -3.18 8.21
CA SER A 367 -7.84 -4.02 7.37
C SER A 367 -6.45 -4.20 7.99
N ALA A 368 -5.85 -3.13 8.53
CA ALA A 368 -4.54 -3.19 9.19
C ALA A 368 -4.58 -4.05 10.46
N ILE A 369 -5.66 -3.97 11.25
CA ILE A 369 -5.85 -4.81 12.44
C ILE A 369 -6.01 -6.28 12.01
N ALA A 370 -6.81 -6.58 10.99
CA ALA A 370 -6.98 -7.94 10.49
C ALA A 370 -5.66 -8.54 9.97
N VAL A 371 -4.86 -7.75 9.24
CA VAL A 371 -3.51 -8.14 8.80
C VAL A 371 -2.60 -8.41 10.00
N TYR A 372 -2.62 -7.55 11.01
CA TYR A 372 -1.83 -7.72 12.23
C TYR A 372 -2.20 -8.99 12.99
N GLU A 373 -3.49 -9.24 13.18
CA GLU A 373 -4.00 -10.48 13.81
C GLU A 373 -3.57 -11.73 13.02
N GLN A 374 -3.61 -11.67 11.70
CA GLN A 374 -3.15 -12.76 10.86
C GLN A 374 -1.64 -13.00 10.99
N ILE A 375 -0.83 -11.95 11.07
CA ILE A 375 0.61 -12.05 11.32
C ILE A 375 0.89 -12.70 12.68
N GLN A 376 0.15 -12.30 13.73
CA GLN A 376 0.29 -12.83 15.09
C GLN A 376 -0.22 -14.27 15.23
N GLY A 377 -1.29 -14.61 14.51
CA GLY A 377 -1.88 -15.95 14.53
C GLY A 377 -1.11 -17.00 13.71
N MET A 378 -0.23 -16.57 12.82
CA MET A 378 0.68 -17.46 12.08
C MET A 378 1.93 -17.74 12.93
N PRO A 379 2.38 -19.03 13.04
CA PRO A 379 3.69 -19.32 13.60
C PRO A 379 4.74 -18.51 12.83
N THR A 380 5.56 -17.74 13.54
CA THR A 380 6.63 -16.90 12.96
C THR A 380 7.72 -17.69 12.23
N ASN A 381 7.70 -19.00 12.35
CA ASN A 381 8.43 -19.90 11.46
C ASN A 381 7.46 -20.33 10.36
N ALA A 382 7.81 -20.05 9.10
CA ALA A 382 7.25 -20.81 7.98
C ALA A 382 7.23 -22.29 8.41
N PRO A 383 6.13 -23.04 8.23
CA PRO A 383 6.11 -24.40 8.70
C PRO A 383 7.34 -25.08 8.08
N LYS A 384 8.38 -25.38 8.87
CA LYS A 384 9.12 -26.61 8.64
C LYS A 384 8.04 -27.60 8.34
N GLU A 385 8.02 -28.13 7.11
CA GLU A 385 7.07 -29.18 6.76
C GLU A 385 6.93 -30.05 7.99
N MET A 386 5.73 -30.05 8.59
CA MET A 386 5.55 -30.75 9.87
C MET A 386 5.98 -32.18 9.59
N THR A 387 7.05 -32.58 10.20
CA THR A 387 7.55 -33.94 9.98
C THR A 387 6.44 -34.89 10.42
N GLN A 388 6.41 -36.07 9.85
CA GLN A 388 5.45 -37.08 10.31
C GLN A 388 5.49 -37.26 11.83
N ALA A 389 6.66 -37.03 12.45
CA ALA A 389 6.85 -37.03 13.88
C ALA A 389 6.08 -35.91 14.60
N ASP A 390 6.07 -34.71 14.05
CA ASP A 390 5.38 -33.56 14.64
C ASP A 390 3.86 -33.72 14.54
N ILE A 391 3.37 -34.22 13.41
CA ILE A 391 1.96 -34.55 13.23
C ILE A 391 1.52 -35.63 14.23
N LEU A 392 2.31 -36.66 14.42
CA LEU A 392 2.01 -37.74 15.35
C LEU A 392 2.06 -37.28 16.81
N ARG A 393 2.98 -36.36 17.19
CA ARG A 393 3.02 -35.73 18.51
C ARG A 393 1.77 -34.90 18.79
N LEU A 394 1.34 -34.09 17.82
CA LEU A 394 0.18 -33.22 17.92
C LEU A 394 -1.14 -34.05 18.01
N VAL A 395 -1.25 -35.11 17.22
CA VAL A 395 -2.39 -36.05 17.29
C VAL A 395 -2.41 -36.77 18.65
N LYS A 396 -1.26 -37.21 19.12
CA LYS A 396 -1.13 -37.86 20.43
C LYS A 396 -1.55 -36.91 21.57
N GLU A 397 -1.16 -35.65 21.51
CA GLU A 397 -1.46 -34.63 22.51
C GLU A 397 -2.95 -34.22 22.51
N LYS A 398 -3.50 -33.94 21.32
CA LYS A 398 -4.89 -33.48 21.17
C LYS A 398 -5.94 -34.59 21.30
N VAL A 399 -5.63 -35.83 20.93
CA VAL A 399 -6.55 -36.97 20.99
C VAL A 399 -6.40 -37.80 22.26
N GLY A 400 -5.41 -37.47 23.09
CA GLY A 400 -5.20 -38.15 24.39
C GLY A 400 -4.84 -39.61 24.26
N ILE A 401 -4.11 -40.00 23.23
CA ILE A 401 -3.77 -41.39 22.95
C ILE A 401 -2.81 -41.93 24.04
N LYS A 402 -3.33 -42.75 24.93
CA LYS A 402 -2.56 -43.39 26.01
C LYS A 402 -1.81 -44.64 25.54
N ASN A 403 -2.17 -45.23 24.40
CA ASN A 403 -1.61 -46.48 23.90
C ASN A 403 -1.10 -46.35 22.46
N GLN A 404 0.22 -46.34 22.31
CA GLN A 404 0.89 -46.22 21.00
C GLN A 404 0.59 -47.41 20.05
N ARG A 405 0.35 -48.58 20.59
CA ARG A 405 0.04 -49.81 19.83
C ARG A 405 -1.34 -49.71 19.22
N ALA A 406 -2.35 -49.34 19.99
CA ALA A 406 -3.72 -49.17 19.46
C ALA A 406 -3.79 -48.04 18.44
N PHE A 407 -2.99 -47.01 18.57
CA PHE A 407 -2.91 -45.94 17.57
C PHE A 407 -2.27 -46.40 16.27
N ALA A 408 -1.16 -47.14 16.33
CA ALA A 408 -0.52 -47.73 15.14
C ALA A 408 -1.47 -48.65 14.38
N GLU A 409 -2.15 -49.52 15.07
CA GLU A 409 -3.17 -50.44 14.53
C GLU A 409 -4.32 -49.65 13.88
N GLY A 410 -4.80 -48.56 14.50
CA GLY A 410 -5.88 -47.71 13.97
C GLY A 410 -5.52 -46.94 12.69
N ILE A 411 -4.24 -46.65 12.44
CA ILE A 411 -3.77 -46.03 11.17
C ILE A 411 -3.14 -47.01 10.21
N GLY A 412 -3.28 -48.35 10.47
CA GLY A 412 -2.78 -49.41 9.59
C GLY A 412 -1.25 -49.50 9.54
N LYS A 413 -0.54 -49.13 10.60
CA LYS A 413 0.93 -49.18 10.69
C LYS A 413 1.41 -50.06 11.83
N ASP A 414 2.60 -50.61 11.68
CA ASP A 414 3.25 -51.40 12.72
C ASP A 414 3.65 -50.49 13.95
N PRO A 415 3.48 -50.93 15.19
CA PRO A 415 3.86 -50.20 16.37
C PRO A 415 5.33 -49.71 16.40
N SER A 416 6.23 -50.48 15.80
CA SER A 416 7.66 -50.12 15.66
C SER A 416 7.89 -48.93 14.75
N TYR A 417 6.98 -48.67 13.77
CA TYR A 417 7.00 -47.52 12.90
C TYR A 417 6.79 -46.23 13.69
N ILE A 418 5.79 -46.21 14.60
CA ILE A 418 5.49 -45.07 15.44
C ILE A 418 6.65 -44.79 16.42
N SER A 419 7.23 -45.83 17.02
CA SER A 419 8.39 -45.68 17.90
C SER A 419 9.65 -45.16 17.22
N ARG A 420 9.81 -45.44 15.91
CA ARG A 420 10.92 -44.96 15.09
C ARG A 420 10.81 -43.48 14.72
N ILE A 421 9.59 -42.99 14.50
CA ILE A 421 9.32 -41.60 14.11
C ILE A 421 9.33 -40.68 15.35
N LEU A 422 8.98 -41.18 16.52
CA LEU A 422 8.94 -40.41 17.78
C LEU A 422 10.27 -40.35 18.53
N LYS A 423 11.29 -41.11 18.10
CA LYS A 423 12.69 -40.98 18.55
C LYS A 423 13.42 -39.89 17.74
#